data_006dc16744e4c119af2737a8d3fcb76d
#
_entry.id   006dc16744e4c119af2737a8d3fcb76d
#
_cell.length_a   1.000
_cell.length_b   1.000
_cell.length_c   1.000
_cell.angle_alpha   90.00
_cell.angle_beta   90.00
_cell.angle_gamma   90.00
#
_symmetry.space_group_name_H-M   'P 1'
#
loop_
_entity.id
_entity.type
_entity.pdbx_description
1 polymer ?
#
loop_
_entity_poly.entity_id
_entity_poly.type
_entity_poly.pdbx_seq_one_letter_code
_entity_poly.pdbx_strand_id
1 'polypeptide(L)'
;MIACGGGGIPIARQGGQPIGVEAVIDKDRASALLASRLGVDLFVISTDTDYVYLDYKKPAQRPLHEVCASDLERYLAAGHFPPGSMGPKIESVLRFLREGGKQAIIASAENLRTAVAGGTGTHMFLDQTQLEIKSETHIALPAGGR
;
A
#
# COMPACT_ATOMS: atom_id res chain seq x y z
N MET A 1 -8.44 1.24 -18.76
CA MET A 1 -7.23 2.09 -18.74
C MET A 1 -6.16 1.37 -17.96
N ILE A 2 -4.93 1.30 -18.46
CA ILE A 2 -3.77 0.74 -17.75
C ILE A 2 -2.92 1.94 -17.31
N ALA A 3 -2.63 2.03 -16.00
CA ALA A 3 -1.88 3.15 -15.42
C ALA A 3 -0.83 2.65 -14.42
N CYS A 4 0.17 3.48 -14.11
CA CYS A 4 1.23 3.23 -13.13
C CYS A 4 2.10 1.98 -13.37
N GLY A 5 2.18 1.46 -14.59
CA GLY A 5 3.01 0.31 -14.93
C GLY A 5 4.52 0.56 -14.79
N GLY A 6 4.96 1.80 -15.00
CA GLY A 6 6.25 2.32 -14.59
C GLY A 6 6.01 3.62 -13.83
N GLY A 7 6.83 4.12 -12.99
CA GLY A 7 6.57 5.30 -12.15
C GLY A 7 6.21 6.60 -12.91
N GLY A 8 6.46 6.67 -14.20
CA GLY A 8 6.22 7.85 -15.04
C GLY A 8 7.46 8.73 -15.18
N ILE A 9 7.35 9.78 -16.00
CA ILE A 9 8.40 10.78 -16.17
C ILE A 9 8.28 11.81 -15.05
N PRO A 10 9.32 12.01 -14.21
CA PRO A 10 9.24 12.96 -13.12
C PRO A 10 9.28 14.38 -13.65
N ILE A 11 8.25 15.15 -13.33
CA ILE A 11 8.14 16.57 -13.63
C ILE A 11 7.78 17.35 -12.37
N ALA A 12 8.28 18.57 -12.28
CA ALA A 12 7.86 19.56 -11.29
C ALA A 12 7.27 20.78 -11.99
N ARG A 13 6.57 21.65 -11.26
CA ARG A 13 6.10 22.95 -11.77
C ARG A 13 6.98 24.05 -11.20
N GLN A 14 7.57 24.85 -12.08
CA GLN A 14 8.32 26.03 -11.73
C GLN A 14 7.76 27.23 -12.51
N GLY A 15 7.29 28.26 -11.81
CA GLY A 15 6.62 29.39 -12.46
C GLY A 15 5.38 28.99 -13.29
N GLY A 16 4.68 27.93 -12.90
CA GLY A 16 3.52 27.38 -13.65
C GLY A 16 3.88 26.48 -14.83
N GLN A 17 5.13 26.43 -15.26
CA GLN A 17 5.60 25.59 -16.36
C GLN A 17 6.10 24.23 -15.87
N PRO A 18 5.82 23.13 -16.59
CA PRO A 18 6.37 21.82 -16.27
C PRO A 18 7.86 21.79 -16.63
N ILE A 19 8.70 21.35 -15.69
CA ILE A 19 10.13 21.11 -15.89
C ILE A 19 10.45 19.65 -15.57
N GLY A 20 11.40 19.03 -16.31
CA GLY A 20 11.94 17.71 -15.99
C GLY A 20 12.74 17.77 -14.68
N VAL A 21 12.62 16.72 -13.88
CA VAL A 21 13.37 16.55 -12.62
C VAL A 21 14.21 15.28 -12.73
N GLU A 22 15.48 15.37 -12.31
CA GLU A 22 16.36 14.21 -12.24
C GLU A 22 15.97 13.34 -11.02
N ALA A 23 15.04 12.42 -11.23
CA ALA A 23 14.49 11.54 -10.19
C ALA A 23 13.95 10.26 -10.81
N VAL A 24 13.67 9.27 -9.97
CA VAL A 24 12.93 8.05 -10.34
C VAL A 24 11.68 7.97 -9.48
N ILE A 25 10.53 7.78 -10.11
CA ILE A 25 9.26 7.61 -9.41
C ILE A 25 9.03 6.11 -9.20
N ASP A 26 8.87 5.71 -7.93
CA ASP A 26 8.53 4.34 -7.58
C ASP A 26 7.07 4.02 -7.99
N LYS A 27 6.89 2.92 -8.73
CA LYS A 27 5.59 2.52 -9.27
C LYS A 27 4.58 2.12 -8.19
N ASP A 28 5.05 1.52 -7.10
CA ASP A 28 4.16 1.05 -6.02
C ASP A 28 3.59 2.26 -5.26
N ARG A 29 4.43 3.28 -5.00
CA ARG A 29 4.01 4.56 -4.41
C ARG A 29 3.07 5.35 -5.34
N ALA A 30 3.35 5.38 -6.65
CA ALA A 30 2.48 6.04 -7.63
C ALA A 30 1.11 5.34 -7.72
N SER A 31 1.10 4.00 -7.69
CA SER A 31 -0.13 3.21 -7.71
C SER A 31 -0.96 3.39 -6.44
N ALA A 32 -0.35 3.40 -5.26
CA ALA A 32 -1.03 3.68 -4.01
C ALA A 32 -1.67 5.07 -4.00
N LEU A 33 -0.94 6.10 -4.47
CA LEU A 33 -1.48 7.45 -4.60
C LEU A 33 -2.69 7.49 -5.53
N LEU A 34 -2.62 6.81 -6.69
CA LEU A 34 -3.75 6.72 -7.62
C LEU A 34 -4.94 6.00 -6.97
N ALA A 35 -4.71 4.87 -6.32
CA ALA A 35 -5.74 4.10 -5.61
C ALA A 35 -6.46 4.95 -4.55
N SER A 36 -5.71 5.67 -3.73
CA SER A 36 -6.26 6.59 -2.72
C SER A 36 -7.08 7.72 -3.37
N ARG A 37 -6.58 8.32 -4.46
CA ARG A 37 -7.29 9.43 -5.16
C ARG A 37 -8.57 8.98 -5.84
N LEU A 38 -8.64 7.72 -6.28
CA LEU A 38 -9.84 7.12 -6.86
C LEU A 38 -10.82 6.61 -5.78
N GLY A 39 -10.40 6.54 -4.51
CA GLY A 39 -11.21 6.04 -3.41
C GLY A 39 -11.57 4.56 -3.57
N VAL A 40 -10.65 3.73 -4.08
CA VAL A 40 -10.90 2.29 -4.22
C VAL A 40 -10.87 1.59 -2.87
N ASP A 41 -11.65 0.54 -2.71
CA ASP A 41 -11.71 -0.24 -1.47
C ASP A 41 -10.53 -1.21 -1.34
N LEU A 42 -10.05 -1.75 -2.46
CA LEU A 42 -9.03 -2.79 -2.52
C LEU A 42 -7.84 -2.36 -3.38
N PHE A 43 -6.64 -2.48 -2.83
CA PHE A 43 -5.37 -2.27 -3.53
C PHE A 43 -4.59 -3.58 -3.61
N VAL A 44 -4.25 -4.03 -4.82
CA VAL A 44 -3.54 -5.29 -5.03
C VAL A 44 -2.20 -5.03 -5.67
N ILE A 45 -1.13 -5.55 -5.07
CA ILE A 45 0.22 -5.53 -5.63
C ILE A 45 0.61 -6.94 -6.06
N SER A 46 0.88 -7.11 -7.36
CA SER A 46 1.46 -8.33 -7.90
C SER A 46 2.99 -8.31 -7.74
N THR A 47 3.55 -9.42 -7.28
CA THR A 47 4.99 -9.60 -7.10
C THR A 47 5.41 -11.03 -7.48
N ASP A 48 6.66 -11.39 -7.22
CA ASP A 48 7.25 -12.70 -7.51
C ASP A 48 7.13 -13.72 -6.37
N THR A 49 6.47 -13.34 -5.27
CA THR A 49 6.26 -14.20 -4.11
C THR A 49 4.79 -14.30 -3.76
N ASP A 50 4.36 -15.47 -3.26
CA ASP A 50 2.96 -15.71 -2.89
C ASP A 50 2.52 -14.93 -1.65
N TYR A 51 3.47 -14.63 -0.76
CA TYR A 51 3.22 -13.95 0.50
C TYR A 51 4.29 -12.90 0.78
N VAL A 52 3.99 -11.98 1.65
CA VAL A 52 4.99 -11.21 2.39
C VAL A 52 5.57 -12.12 3.46
N TYR A 53 6.88 -12.16 3.57
CA TYR A 53 7.59 -13.00 4.54
C TYR A 53 8.33 -12.16 5.56
N LEU A 54 8.28 -12.57 6.82
CA LEU A 54 9.26 -12.16 7.81
C LEU A 54 10.50 -13.04 7.65
N ASP A 55 11.68 -12.46 7.88
CA ASP A 55 12.97 -13.13 7.78
C ASP A 55 13.18 -13.88 6.45
N TYR A 56 12.79 -13.23 5.35
CA TYR A 56 12.88 -13.79 4.00
C TYR A 56 14.28 -14.32 3.70
N LYS A 57 14.35 -15.56 3.16
CA LYS A 57 15.59 -16.31 2.88
C LYS A 57 16.46 -16.63 4.11
N LYS A 58 15.89 -16.59 5.32
CA LYS A 58 16.54 -17.04 6.55
C LYS A 58 15.87 -18.30 7.09
N PRO A 59 16.54 -19.07 7.99
CA PRO A 59 15.94 -20.27 8.59
C PRO A 59 14.62 -20.03 9.34
N ALA A 60 14.41 -18.83 9.85
CA ALA A 60 13.21 -18.41 10.57
C ALA A 60 12.12 -17.79 9.64
N GLN A 61 12.26 -17.93 8.31
CA GLN A 61 11.29 -17.41 7.37
C GLN A 61 9.88 -17.93 7.66
N ARG A 62 8.93 -17.00 7.72
CA ARG A 62 7.50 -17.34 7.85
C ARG A 62 6.63 -16.40 7.00
N PRO A 63 5.59 -16.93 6.32
CA PRO A 63 4.65 -16.12 5.58
C PRO A 63 3.73 -15.34 6.53
N LEU A 64 3.30 -14.18 6.08
CA LEU A 64 2.20 -13.43 6.66
C LEU A 64 0.95 -13.70 5.81
N HIS A 65 -0.14 -14.20 6.43
CA HIS A 65 -1.41 -14.42 5.75
C HIS A 65 -2.34 -13.23 5.92
N GLU A 66 -2.64 -12.88 7.17
CA GLU A 66 -3.39 -11.69 7.55
C GLU A 66 -2.57 -10.87 8.52
N VAL A 67 -2.54 -9.56 8.33
CA VAL A 67 -1.75 -8.66 9.18
C VAL A 67 -2.36 -7.27 9.21
N CYS A 68 -2.41 -6.68 10.38
CA CYS A 68 -2.88 -5.31 10.57
C CYS A 68 -1.77 -4.28 10.33
N ALA A 69 -2.17 -3.03 10.10
CA ALA A 69 -1.25 -1.95 9.77
C ALA A 69 -0.22 -1.69 10.88
N SER A 70 -0.62 -1.77 12.15
CA SER A 70 0.31 -1.57 13.29
C SER A 70 1.40 -2.63 13.35
N ASP A 71 1.06 -3.88 13.06
CA ASP A 71 2.05 -4.96 13.00
C ASP A 71 3.00 -4.79 11.80
N LEU A 72 2.47 -4.38 10.62
CA LEU A 72 3.30 -4.08 9.46
C LEU A 72 4.29 -2.94 9.75
N GLU A 73 3.86 -1.88 10.42
CA GLU A 73 4.71 -0.77 10.84
C GLU A 73 5.83 -1.23 11.76
N ARG A 74 5.49 -2.08 12.73
CA ARG A 74 6.47 -2.67 13.65
C ARG A 74 7.49 -3.54 12.92
N TYR A 75 7.06 -4.39 11.98
CA TYR A 75 7.95 -5.22 11.18
C TYR A 75 8.83 -4.40 10.22
N LEU A 76 8.26 -3.33 9.63
CA LEU A 76 9.01 -2.40 8.78
C LEU A 76 10.10 -1.69 9.60
N ALA A 77 9.76 -1.16 10.77
CA ALA A 77 10.72 -0.50 11.68
C ALA A 77 11.79 -1.47 12.19
N ALA A 78 11.47 -2.75 12.38
CA ALA A 78 12.42 -3.80 12.76
C ALA A 78 13.31 -4.28 11.60
N GLY A 79 13.11 -3.76 10.37
CA GLY A 79 13.94 -4.08 9.21
C GLY A 79 13.68 -5.44 8.58
N HIS A 80 12.49 -6.03 8.79
CA HIS A 80 12.13 -7.32 8.17
C HIS A 80 11.97 -7.25 6.66
N PHE A 81 11.73 -6.07 6.09
CA PHE A 81 11.46 -5.89 4.66
C PHE A 81 12.61 -5.18 3.96
N PRO A 82 13.23 -5.79 2.93
CA PRO A 82 14.33 -5.17 2.20
C PRO A 82 13.95 -3.82 1.58
N PRO A 83 14.76 -2.76 1.74
CA PRO A 83 14.42 -1.39 1.30
C PRO A 83 14.33 -1.24 -0.23
N GLY A 84 14.96 -2.13 -0.99
CA GLY A 84 14.95 -2.07 -2.47
C GLY A 84 13.85 -2.91 -3.13
N SER A 85 13.02 -3.64 -2.36
CA SER A 85 12.04 -4.56 -2.94
C SER A 85 10.70 -4.55 -2.18
N MET A 86 10.60 -5.29 -1.08
CA MET A 86 9.36 -5.41 -0.31
C MET A 86 9.06 -4.15 0.53
N GLY A 87 10.08 -3.46 1.03
CA GLY A 87 9.91 -2.23 1.84
C GLY A 87 9.01 -1.19 1.17
N PRO A 88 9.31 -0.73 -0.06
CA PRO A 88 8.46 0.24 -0.78
C PRO A 88 7.01 -0.23 -0.99
N LYS A 89 6.78 -1.55 -1.17
CA LYS A 89 5.44 -2.12 -1.30
C LYS A 89 4.66 -2.00 0.01
N ILE A 90 5.29 -2.35 1.14
CA ILE A 90 4.69 -2.23 2.47
C ILE A 90 4.41 -0.76 2.82
N GLU A 91 5.33 0.16 2.54
CA GLU A 91 5.11 1.60 2.72
C GLU A 91 3.91 2.10 1.90
N SER A 92 3.79 1.62 0.65
CA SER A 92 2.69 1.98 -0.25
C SER A 92 1.35 1.46 0.25
N VAL A 93 1.31 0.23 0.76
CA VAL A 93 0.12 -0.37 1.39
C VAL A 93 -0.27 0.41 2.64
N LEU A 94 0.67 0.67 3.55
CA LEU A 94 0.41 1.43 4.78
C LEU A 94 -0.16 2.82 4.47
N ARG A 95 0.40 3.50 3.47
CA ARG A 95 -0.12 4.78 3.01
C ARG A 95 -1.55 4.67 2.50
N PHE A 96 -1.84 3.71 1.61
CA PHE A 96 -3.17 3.49 1.07
C PHE A 96 -4.21 3.23 2.17
N LEU A 97 -3.92 2.35 3.12
CA LEU A 97 -4.81 2.04 4.23
C LEU A 97 -5.05 3.28 5.12
N ARG A 98 -4.02 4.06 5.43
CA ARG A 98 -4.15 5.30 6.20
C ARG A 98 -4.98 6.37 5.48
N GLU A 99 -4.91 6.44 4.15
CA GLU A 99 -5.67 7.37 3.31
C GLU A 99 -7.12 6.95 3.06
N GLY A 100 -7.58 5.81 3.62
CA GLY A 100 -8.98 5.40 3.58
C GLY A 100 -9.28 4.10 2.85
N GLY A 101 -8.26 3.44 2.28
CA GLY A 101 -8.40 2.11 1.71
C GLY A 101 -8.85 1.09 2.77
N LYS A 102 -9.65 0.12 2.37
CA LYS A 102 -10.18 -0.89 3.32
C LYS A 102 -9.26 -2.09 3.45
N GLN A 103 -8.67 -2.52 2.33
CA GLN A 103 -7.85 -3.72 2.27
C GLN A 103 -6.75 -3.57 1.21
N ALA A 104 -5.57 -4.10 1.50
CA ALA A 104 -4.56 -4.33 0.49
C ALA A 104 -4.15 -5.81 0.45
N ILE A 105 -3.70 -6.28 -0.72
CA ILE A 105 -3.23 -7.65 -0.92
C ILE A 105 -1.90 -7.61 -1.65
N ILE A 106 -0.95 -8.43 -1.21
CA ILE A 106 0.29 -8.73 -1.96
C ILE A 106 0.30 -10.22 -2.27
N ALA A 107 0.45 -10.59 -3.55
CA ALA A 107 0.46 -11.96 -4.01
C ALA A 107 1.26 -12.12 -5.31
N SER A 108 1.61 -13.35 -5.67
CA SER A 108 2.21 -13.66 -6.98
C SER A 108 1.22 -13.45 -8.12
N ALA A 109 1.74 -13.22 -9.33
CA ALA A 109 0.92 -13.01 -10.52
C ALA A 109 0.02 -14.22 -10.81
N GLU A 110 0.53 -15.44 -10.61
CA GLU A 110 -0.19 -16.68 -10.84
C GLU A 110 -1.38 -16.84 -9.87
N ASN A 111 -1.25 -16.32 -8.67
CA ASN A 111 -2.21 -16.50 -7.58
C ASN A 111 -3.16 -15.32 -7.37
N LEU A 112 -3.09 -14.25 -8.20
CA LEU A 112 -3.90 -13.04 -8.02
C LEU A 112 -5.39 -13.31 -7.89
N ARG A 113 -5.95 -14.19 -8.73
CA ARG A 113 -7.38 -14.52 -8.70
C ARG A 113 -7.76 -15.18 -7.39
N THR A 114 -6.96 -16.13 -6.94
CA THR A 114 -7.17 -16.85 -5.67
C THR A 114 -6.96 -15.93 -4.48
N ALA A 115 -5.99 -15.01 -4.55
CA ALA A 115 -5.73 -14.03 -3.53
C ALA A 115 -6.91 -13.06 -3.34
N VAL A 116 -7.46 -12.52 -4.42
CA VAL A 116 -8.64 -11.66 -4.35
C VAL A 116 -9.86 -12.38 -3.81
N ALA A 117 -9.96 -13.70 -4.02
CA ALA A 117 -11.00 -14.55 -3.44
C ALA A 117 -10.74 -14.98 -1.99
N GLY A 118 -9.64 -14.54 -1.38
CA GLY A 118 -9.29 -14.85 0.02
C GLY A 118 -8.53 -16.16 0.25
N GLY A 119 -8.13 -16.86 -0.82
CA GLY A 119 -7.51 -18.20 -0.71
C GLY A 119 -5.99 -18.21 -0.54
N THR A 120 -5.30 -17.13 -0.86
CA THR A 120 -3.83 -17.01 -0.77
C THR A 120 -3.43 -15.53 -0.68
N GLY A 121 -2.12 -15.24 -0.65
CA GLY A 121 -1.60 -13.87 -0.54
C GLY A 121 -1.55 -13.35 0.88
N THR A 122 -0.93 -12.20 1.05
CA THR A 122 -0.94 -11.48 2.32
C THR A 122 -2.02 -10.41 2.28
N HIS A 123 -2.99 -10.53 3.17
CA HIS A 123 -4.11 -9.60 3.34
C HIS A 123 -3.82 -8.62 4.46
N MET A 124 -3.96 -7.33 4.18
CA MET A 124 -3.57 -6.23 5.07
C MET A 124 -4.73 -5.29 5.29
N PHE A 125 -4.96 -4.92 6.56
CA PHE A 125 -6.11 -4.11 6.99
C PHE A 125 -5.66 -3.05 8.00
N LEU A 126 -6.49 -2.04 8.22
CA LEU A 126 -6.36 -1.18 9.40
C LEU A 126 -6.73 -1.97 10.67
N ASP A 127 -6.14 -1.59 11.78
CA ASP A 127 -6.55 -2.08 13.10
C ASP A 127 -7.98 -1.62 13.40
N GLN A 128 -8.73 -2.43 14.16
CA GLN A 128 -10.10 -2.07 14.56
C GLN A 128 -10.14 -0.72 15.30
N THR A 129 -9.17 -0.48 16.18
CA THR A 129 -9.02 0.80 16.91
C THR A 129 -8.81 1.99 15.96
N GLN A 130 -8.07 1.80 14.86
CA GLN A 130 -7.85 2.86 13.85
C GLN A 130 -9.10 3.11 12.98
N LEU A 131 -9.94 2.10 12.79
CA LEU A 131 -11.24 2.22 12.12
C LEU A 131 -12.24 3.02 12.97
N GLU A 132 -12.27 2.81 14.28
CA GLU A 132 -13.13 3.55 15.21
C GLU A 132 -12.76 5.04 15.24
N ILE A 133 -11.48 5.38 15.37
CA ILE A 133 -10.98 6.77 15.35
C ILE A 133 -11.36 7.49 14.04
N LYS A 134 -11.26 6.79 12.90
CA LYS A 134 -11.66 7.37 11.60
C LYS A 134 -13.16 7.61 11.48
N SER A 135 -14.00 6.73 12.04
CA SER A 135 -15.45 6.89 12.03
C SER A 135 -15.88 8.10 12.87
N GLU A 136 -15.26 8.34 14.01
CA GLU A 136 -15.52 9.49 14.88
C GLU A 136 -15.08 10.82 14.25
N THR A 137 -13.95 10.84 13.54
CA THR A 137 -13.43 12.06 12.89
C THR A 137 -14.27 12.47 11.68
N HIS A 138 -14.97 11.53 11.03
CA HIS A 138 -15.85 11.83 9.88
C HIS A 138 -17.22 12.42 10.30
N ILE A 139 -17.61 12.21 11.56
CA ILE A 139 -18.87 12.74 12.12
C ILE A 139 -18.72 14.19 12.63
N ALA A 140 -17.49 14.68 12.81
CA ALA A 140 -17.18 15.97 13.42
C ALA A 140 -16.99 17.15 12.46
N LEU A 141 -17.53 17.12 11.23
CA LEU A 141 -17.61 18.32 10.41
C LEU A 141 -18.92 19.06 10.74
N PRO A 142 -18.85 20.24 11.40
CA PRO A 142 -20.03 21.07 11.60
C PRO A 142 -20.53 21.53 10.23
N ALA A 143 -21.81 21.38 9.98
CA ALA A 143 -22.50 22.09 8.92
C ALA A 143 -22.31 23.58 9.12
N GLY A 144 -21.27 24.12 8.49
CA GLY A 144 -20.96 25.55 8.47
C GLY A 144 -22.03 26.27 7.68
N GLY A 145 -22.80 27.07 8.39
CA GLY A 145 -23.87 27.88 7.86
C GLY A 145 -23.40 28.93 6.86
N ARG A 146 -24.30 29.20 5.96
CA ARG A 146 -24.65 30.40 5.18
C ARG A 146 -23.54 31.39 4.86
#